data_9cf3da0c1528dbb1b2dbe095bd85f31b
#
_entry.id   9cf3da0c1528dbb1b2dbe095bd85f31b
#
_cell.length_a   1.000
_cell.length_b   1.000
_cell.length_c   1.000
_cell.angle_alpha   90.00
_cell.angle_beta   90.00
_cell.angle_gamma   90.00
#
_symmetry.space_group_name_H-M   'P 1'
#
loop_
_entity.id
_entity.type
_entity.pdbx_description
1 polymer ?
#
loop_
_entity_poly.entity_id
_entity_poly.type
_entity_poly.pdbx_seq_one_letter_code
_entity_poly.pdbx_strand_id
1 'polypeptide(L)'
;AQSLMERLNISPTRRIAGLGRHQIKELRSEFMKSTHAVRPGKLIVLSGPGGVGKSTIAALLRKSGDFWVSVSATTRQPRNNELNGIDYFFISSDEFDRKIKEDEFLEWAEFAGNRYGTPSVEVQDALLRGENVLLEIEIDGAKQVKAHLPQAILVFLEPPSWEELVARLEGRGTDDPERRAHRLQLAQEELAAASFFDHVIVNDAVERVVAQLVALAS
;
A
#
# COMPACT_ATOMS: atom_id res chain seq x y z
N ALA A 1 -21.55 17.20 9.36
CA ALA A 1 -21.23 17.03 7.92
C ALA A 1 -22.06 17.97 7.04
N GLN A 2 -23.40 18.03 7.24
CA GLN A 2 -24.29 18.85 6.41
C GLN A 2 -23.98 20.36 6.52
N SER A 3 -23.71 20.88 7.71
CA SER A 3 -23.38 22.30 7.95
C SER A 3 -22.03 22.74 7.34
N LEU A 4 -21.11 21.80 7.12
CA LEU A 4 -19.81 22.08 6.53
C LEU A 4 -19.91 22.22 5.00
N MET A 5 -20.66 21.33 4.35
CA MET A 5 -20.91 21.40 2.90
C MET A 5 -21.65 22.68 2.51
N GLU A 6 -22.57 23.15 3.36
CA GLU A 6 -23.28 24.42 3.15
C GLU A 6 -22.33 25.62 3.20
N ARG A 7 -21.39 25.68 4.15
CA ARG A 7 -20.40 26.77 4.26
C ARG A 7 -19.44 26.83 3.07
N LEU A 8 -19.11 25.66 2.48
CA LEU A 8 -18.24 25.58 1.32
C LEU A 8 -19.00 25.66 -0.02
N ASN A 9 -20.31 25.93 0.04
CA ASN A 9 -21.18 26.03 -1.14
C ASN A 9 -21.17 24.76 -2.01
N ILE A 10 -21.07 23.59 -1.37
CA ILE A 10 -21.06 22.29 -2.01
C ILE A 10 -22.44 21.67 -1.91
N SER A 11 -23.06 21.40 -3.06
CA SER A 11 -24.36 20.72 -3.12
C SER A 11 -24.26 19.32 -2.50
N PRO A 12 -25.21 18.91 -1.63
CA PRO A 12 -25.24 17.58 -1.03
C PRO A 12 -25.27 16.43 -2.03
N THR A 13 -25.67 16.71 -3.27
CA THR A 13 -25.74 15.74 -4.37
C THR A 13 -24.43 15.63 -5.16
N ARG A 14 -23.46 16.52 -4.93
CA ARG A 14 -22.18 16.51 -5.63
C ARG A 14 -21.28 15.46 -4.98
N ARG A 15 -20.94 14.39 -5.71
CA ARG A 15 -19.99 13.38 -5.25
C ARG A 15 -18.60 14.02 -5.04
N ILE A 16 -17.87 13.61 -4.02
CA ILE A 16 -16.51 14.08 -3.70
C ILE A 16 -15.58 13.99 -4.93
N ALA A 17 -15.76 13.00 -5.79
CA ALA A 17 -15.05 12.85 -7.07
C ALA A 17 -15.22 14.02 -8.08
N GLY A 18 -16.15 14.96 -7.84
CA GLY A 18 -16.36 16.16 -8.67
C GLY A 18 -15.80 17.45 -8.07
N LEU A 19 -15.06 17.36 -6.98
CA LEU A 19 -14.46 18.52 -6.32
C LEU A 19 -13.01 18.73 -6.81
N GLY A 20 -12.66 20.01 -7.03
CA GLY A 20 -11.27 20.36 -7.33
C GLY A 20 -10.33 20.12 -6.13
N ARG A 21 -9.03 19.91 -6.36
CA ARG A 21 -7.99 19.64 -5.33
C ARG A 21 -8.04 20.64 -4.17
N HIS A 22 -8.24 21.93 -4.44
CA HIS A 22 -8.33 22.98 -3.42
C HIS A 22 -9.52 22.75 -2.48
N GLN A 23 -10.69 22.45 -3.02
CA GLN A 23 -11.91 22.17 -2.26
C GLN A 23 -11.80 20.91 -1.41
N ILE A 24 -11.14 19.87 -1.93
CA ILE A 24 -10.84 18.63 -1.19
C ILE A 24 -9.90 18.94 -0.03
N LYS A 25 -8.85 19.73 -0.26
CA LYS A 25 -7.88 20.13 0.78
C LYS A 25 -8.51 20.98 1.87
N GLU A 26 -9.39 21.90 1.52
CA GLU A 26 -10.14 22.71 2.49
C GLU A 26 -11.14 21.87 3.29
N LEU A 27 -11.92 21.00 2.63
CA LEU A 27 -12.84 20.07 3.30
C LEU A 27 -12.10 19.18 4.31
N ARG A 28 -10.95 18.66 3.94
CA ARG A 28 -10.10 17.85 4.83
C ARG A 28 -9.59 18.66 6.01
N SER A 29 -9.10 19.88 5.76
CA SER A 29 -8.60 20.76 6.82
C SER A 29 -9.70 21.13 7.83
N GLU A 30 -10.91 21.40 7.36
CA GLU A 30 -12.03 21.76 8.24
C GLU A 30 -12.65 20.53 8.93
N PHE A 31 -12.70 19.38 8.26
CA PHE A 31 -13.10 18.11 8.89
C PHE A 31 -12.18 17.77 10.07
N MET A 32 -10.87 17.93 9.90
CA MET A 32 -9.88 17.76 10.98
C MET A 32 -10.08 18.73 12.15
N LYS A 33 -10.64 19.94 11.88
CA LYS A 33 -10.94 20.94 12.93
C LYS A 33 -12.28 20.68 13.64
N SER A 34 -13.23 20.00 12.99
CA SER A 34 -14.61 19.85 13.46
C SER A 34 -14.90 18.53 14.18
N THR A 35 -14.05 17.51 13.99
CA THR A 35 -14.18 16.23 14.67
C THR A 35 -13.45 16.27 16.00
N HIS A 36 -14.19 16.07 17.10
CA HIS A 36 -13.63 15.73 18.39
C HIS A 36 -12.77 14.48 18.22
N ALA A 37 -11.46 14.69 18.12
CA ALA A 37 -10.35 13.77 18.35
C ALA A 37 -10.54 12.29 18.00
N VAL A 38 -10.96 11.96 16.78
CA VAL A 38 -10.56 10.68 16.23
C VAL A 38 -9.08 10.84 15.89
N ARG A 39 -8.19 10.10 16.56
CA ARG A 39 -6.78 10.06 16.17
C ARG A 39 -6.74 9.56 14.72
N PRO A 40 -6.02 10.24 13.81
CA PRO A 40 -5.80 9.69 12.47
C PRO A 40 -5.17 8.31 12.60
N GLY A 41 -5.58 7.40 11.74
CA GLY A 41 -4.95 6.09 11.66
C GLY A 41 -3.47 6.22 11.30
N LYS A 42 -2.69 5.20 11.59
CA LYS A 42 -1.28 5.11 11.19
C LYS A 42 -1.15 4.42 9.84
N LEU A 43 -0.19 4.88 9.04
CA LEU A 43 0.17 4.26 7.77
C LEU A 43 1.39 3.38 7.98
N ILE A 44 1.24 2.08 7.75
CA ILE A 44 2.34 1.12 7.70
C ILE A 44 2.57 0.70 6.26
N VAL A 45 3.81 0.76 5.83
CA VAL A 45 4.29 0.26 4.53
C VAL A 45 5.07 -1.00 4.78
N LEU A 46 4.56 -2.13 4.31
CA LEU A 46 5.21 -3.44 4.40
C LEU A 46 5.91 -3.75 3.09
N SER A 47 7.22 -3.86 3.15
CA SER A 47 8.06 -4.26 2.02
C SER A 47 9.00 -5.40 2.39
N GLY A 48 9.81 -5.85 1.45
CA GLY A 48 10.74 -6.96 1.63
C GLY A 48 10.82 -7.83 0.38
N PRO A 49 11.72 -8.81 0.34
CA PRO A 49 11.99 -9.59 -0.86
C PRO A 49 10.78 -10.39 -1.34
N GLY A 50 10.78 -10.66 -2.65
CA GLY A 50 9.82 -11.56 -3.25
C GLY A 50 9.81 -12.92 -2.54
N GLY A 51 8.62 -13.46 -2.21
CA GLY A 51 8.51 -14.77 -1.53
C GLY A 51 8.64 -14.73 0.01
N VAL A 52 8.93 -13.57 0.62
CA VAL A 52 9.08 -13.45 2.08
C VAL A 52 7.77 -13.62 2.85
N GLY A 53 6.60 -13.50 2.20
CA GLY A 53 5.29 -13.73 2.83
C GLY A 53 4.44 -12.47 3.06
N LYS A 54 4.78 -11.35 2.44
CA LYS A 54 4.03 -10.07 2.54
C LYS A 54 2.52 -10.26 2.35
N SER A 55 2.12 -10.92 1.26
CA SER A 55 0.69 -11.06 0.90
C SER A 55 -0.08 -11.96 1.87
N THR A 56 0.57 -12.95 2.49
CA THR A 56 -0.04 -13.77 3.54
C THR A 56 -0.36 -12.93 4.77
N ILE A 57 0.59 -12.08 5.18
CA ILE A 57 0.43 -11.17 6.31
C ILE A 57 -0.66 -10.14 6.02
N ALA A 58 -0.63 -9.51 4.84
CA ALA A 58 -1.64 -8.54 4.40
C ALA A 58 -3.06 -9.14 4.40
N ALA A 59 -3.20 -10.38 3.92
CA ALA A 59 -4.49 -11.09 3.92
C ALA A 59 -5.01 -11.34 5.35
N LEU A 60 -4.13 -11.71 6.29
CA LEU A 60 -4.52 -11.91 7.69
C LEU A 60 -4.92 -10.60 8.37
N LEU A 61 -4.16 -9.52 8.17
CA LEU A 61 -4.47 -8.20 8.72
C LEU A 61 -5.79 -7.64 8.15
N ARG A 62 -6.07 -7.87 6.87
CA ARG A 62 -7.37 -7.53 6.27
C ARG A 62 -8.51 -8.32 6.91
N LYS A 63 -8.29 -9.62 7.18
CA LYS A 63 -9.30 -10.49 7.76
C LYS A 63 -9.57 -10.19 9.25
N SER A 64 -8.55 -9.80 10.01
CA SER A 64 -8.71 -9.42 11.43
C SER A 64 -9.44 -8.09 11.60
N GLY A 65 -9.42 -7.22 10.60
CA GLY A 65 -10.00 -5.88 10.69
C GLY A 65 -9.11 -4.85 11.39
N ASP A 66 -7.89 -5.22 11.78
CA ASP A 66 -6.94 -4.31 12.43
C ASP A 66 -6.39 -3.25 11.46
N PHE A 67 -6.42 -3.57 10.15
CA PHE A 67 -5.96 -2.70 9.09
C PHE A 67 -6.92 -2.64 7.91
N TRP A 68 -7.10 -1.46 7.39
CA TRP A 68 -7.53 -1.28 6.01
C TRP A 68 -6.33 -1.52 5.09
N VAL A 69 -6.36 -2.59 4.32
CA VAL A 69 -5.29 -2.94 3.38
C VAL A 69 -5.61 -2.30 2.04
N SER A 70 -4.72 -1.45 1.54
CA SER A 70 -4.92 -0.74 0.28
C SER A 70 -5.06 -1.68 -0.91
N VAL A 71 -5.80 -1.21 -1.92
CA VAL A 71 -5.91 -1.87 -3.21
C VAL A 71 -5.18 -1.02 -4.24
N SER A 72 -4.14 -1.57 -4.87
CA SER A 72 -3.37 -0.88 -5.90
C SER A 72 -4.12 -0.85 -7.24
N ALA A 73 -3.89 0.19 -8.03
CA ALA A 73 -4.28 0.23 -9.43
C ALA A 73 -3.21 -0.45 -10.31
N THR A 74 -3.62 -1.05 -11.41
CA THR A 74 -2.71 -1.65 -12.39
C THR A 74 -3.24 -1.55 -13.81
N THR A 75 -2.31 -1.46 -14.78
CA THR A 75 -2.63 -1.55 -16.22
C THR A 75 -2.64 -2.99 -16.72
N ARG A 76 -2.24 -3.97 -15.89
CA ARG A 76 -2.29 -5.39 -16.20
C ARG A 76 -3.73 -5.87 -16.34
N GLN A 77 -3.97 -6.76 -17.28
CA GLN A 77 -5.27 -7.44 -17.37
C GLN A 77 -5.50 -8.34 -16.14
N PRO A 78 -6.75 -8.44 -15.65
CA PRO A 78 -7.08 -9.32 -14.54
C PRO A 78 -6.81 -10.79 -14.89
N ARG A 79 -6.39 -11.58 -13.94
CA ARG A 79 -6.33 -13.04 -14.02
C ARG A 79 -7.72 -13.63 -13.76
N ASN A 80 -7.93 -14.93 -14.10
CA ASN A 80 -9.25 -15.57 -14.04
C ASN A 80 -10.00 -15.47 -12.70
N ASN A 81 -9.30 -15.30 -11.59
CA ASN A 81 -9.89 -15.27 -10.24
C ASN A 81 -9.73 -13.90 -9.55
N GLU A 82 -9.24 -12.89 -10.25
CA GLU A 82 -9.06 -11.55 -9.68
C GLU A 82 -10.29 -10.67 -9.91
N LEU A 83 -10.68 -9.93 -8.90
CA LEU A 83 -11.84 -9.05 -8.90
C LEU A 83 -11.43 -7.59 -8.84
N ASN A 84 -12.04 -6.78 -9.72
CA ASN A 84 -11.79 -5.34 -9.75
C ASN A 84 -12.25 -4.67 -8.44
N GLY A 85 -11.37 -3.84 -7.86
CA GLY A 85 -11.64 -3.16 -6.59
C GLY A 85 -11.41 -4.01 -5.33
N ILE A 86 -11.03 -5.28 -5.49
CA ILE A 86 -10.68 -6.20 -4.40
C ILE A 86 -9.20 -6.56 -4.47
N ASP A 87 -8.77 -7.15 -5.60
CA ASP A 87 -7.37 -7.52 -5.80
C ASP A 87 -6.57 -6.35 -6.35
N TYR A 88 -7.12 -5.69 -7.37
CA TYR A 88 -6.59 -4.47 -7.99
C TYR A 88 -7.73 -3.60 -8.54
N PHE A 89 -7.46 -2.32 -8.71
CA PHE A 89 -8.20 -1.48 -9.64
C PHE A 89 -7.58 -1.65 -11.04
N PHE A 90 -8.22 -2.43 -11.90
CA PHE A 90 -7.76 -2.65 -13.27
C PHE A 90 -8.20 -1.47 -14.13
N ILE A 91 -7.23 -0.65 -14.55
CA ILE A 91 -7.47 0.58 -15.30
C ILE A 91 -6.69 0.59 -16.61
N SER A 92 -7.11 1.42 -17.56
CA SER A 92 -6.39 1.58 -18.83
C SER A 92 -5.07 2.32 -18.65
N SER A 93 -4.16 2.18 -19.63
CA SER A 93 -2.91 2.95 -19.65
C SER A 93 -3.16 4.46 -19.66
N ASP A 94 -4.15 4.93 -20.43
CA ASP A 94 -4.49 6.35 -20.50
C ASP A 94 -5.00 6.88 -19.15
N GLU A 95 -5.81 6.10 -18.46
CA GLU A 95 -6.30 6.44 -17.12
C GLU A 95 -5.15 6.48 -16.11
N PHE A 96 -4.21 5.53 -16.20
CA PHE A 96 -3.02 5.52 -15.36
C PHE A 96 -2.14 6.76 -15.61
N ASP A 97 -1.92 7.14 -16.88
CA ASP A 97 -1.19 8.35 -17.26
C ASP A 97 -1.85 9.62 -16.74
N ARG A 98 -3.19 9.69 -16.82
CA ARG A 98 -3.95 10.78 -16.23
C ARG A 98 -3.69 10.88 -14.74
N LYS A 99 -3.79 9.75 -14.02
CA LYS A 99 -3.59 9.70 -12.56
C LYS A 99 -2.17 10.12 -12.15
N ILE A 100 -1.14 9.74 -12.92
CA ILE A 100 0.23 10.24 -12.69
C ILE A 100 0.29 11.76 -12.86
N LYS A 101 -0.23 12.31 -13.97
CA LYS A 101 -0.22 13.75 -14.25
C LYS A 101 -0.96 14.56 -13.20
N GLU A 102 -2.01 14.01 -12.62
CA GLU A 102 -2.82 14.63 -11.58
C GLU A 102 -2.31 14.34 -10.17
N ASP A 103 -1.14 13.65 -10.03
CA ASP A 103 -0.53 13.29 -8.75
C ASP A 103 -1.50 12.55 -7.82
N GLU A 104 -2.28 11.62 -8.39
CA GLU A 104 -3.29 10.84 -7.66
C GLU A 104 -2.74 9.55 -7.05
N PHE A 105 -1.44 9.26 -7.24
CA PHE A 105 -0.77 8.12 -6.61
C PHE A 105 0.14 8.56 -5.46
N LEU A 106 0.21 7.79 -4.39
CA LEU A 106 1.22 7.89 -3.35
C LEU A 106 2.59 7.41 -3.83
N GLU A 107 2.56 6.35 -4.62
CA GLU A 107 3.68 5.74 -5.31
C GLU A 107 3.18 5.06 -6.57
N TRP A 108 4.05 4.90 -7.54
CA TRP A 108 3.81 4.05 -8.70
C TRP A 108 5.13 3.52 -9.26
N ALA A 109 5.08 2.35 -9.89
CA ALA A 109 6.22 1.70 -10.53
C ALA A 109 5.80 0.92 -11.77
N GLU A 110 6.76 0.65 -12.63
CA GLU A 110 6.61 -0.27 -13.75
C GLU A 110 7.28 -1.60 -13.41
N PHE A 111 6.55 -2.70 -13.60
CA PHE A 111 7.05 -4.05 -13.38
C PHE A 111 6.52 -4.99 -14.45
N ALA A 112 7.41 -5.74 -15.10
CA ALA A 112 7.10 -6.71 -16.15
C ALA A 112 6.19 -6.15 -17.27
N GLY A 113 6.45 -4.90 -17.70
CA GLY A 113 5.71 -4.23 -18.76
C GLY A 113 4.31 -3.74 -18.37
N ASN A 114 3.97 -3.77 -17.09
CA ASN A 114 2.74 -3.21 -16.54
C ASN A 114 3.04 -2.20 -15.45
N ARG A 115 2.10 -1.29 -15.23
CA ARG A 115 2.21 -0.27 -14.19
C ARG A 115 1.34 -0.62 -12.99
N TYR A 116 1.85 -0.27 -11.82
CA TYR A 116 1.18 -0.47 -10.53
C TYR A 116 1.31 0.81 -9.73
N GLY A 117 0.29 1.18 -8.95
CA GLY A 117 0.37 2.37 -8.13
C GLY A 117 -0.70 2.38 -7.04
N THR A 118 -0.39 2.98 -5.91
CA THR A 118 -1.30 3.11 -4.78
C THR A 118 -2.08 4.41 -4.87
N PRO A 119 -3.42 4.38 -5.07
CA PRO A 119 -4.23 5.59 -5.11
C PRO A 119 -4.16 6.36 -3.78
N SER A 120 -3.90 7.67 -3.86
CA SER A 120 -3.66 8.50 -2.68
C SER A 120 -4.94 8.84 -1.89
N VAL A 121 -6.06 8.98 -2.59
CA VAL A 121 -7.34 9.44 -2.00
C VAL A 121 -7.88 8.40 -1.04
N GLU A 122 -7.93 7.14 -1.45
CA GLU A 122 -8.46 6.03 -0.66
C GLU A 122 -7.67 5.82 0.63
N VAL A 123 -6.34 5.91 0.55
CA VAL A 123 -5.44 5.81 1.71
C VAL A 123 -5.68 6.97 2.68
N GLN A 124 -5.72 8.20 2.17
CA GLN A 124 -5.95 9.38 3.00
C GLN A 124 -7.32 9.36 3.67
N ASP A 125 -8.36 8.91 2.96
CA ASP A 125 -9.71 8.81 3.51
C ASP A 125 -9.80 7.75 4.62
N ALA A 126 -9.12 6.60 4.47
CA ALA A 126 -9.03 5.59 5.52
C ALA A 126 -8.33 6.15 6.78
N LEU A 127 -7.18 6.80 6.61
CA LEU A 127 -6.45 7.43 7.72
C LEU A 127 -7.29 8.49 8.44
N LEU A 128 -8.07 9.30 7.70
CA LEU A 128 -8.96 10.32 8.27
C LEU A 128 -10.13 9.70 9.07
N ARG A 129 -10.58 8.49 8.71
CA ARG A 129 -11.57 7.76 9.49
C ARG A 129 -10.98 7.14 10.77
N GLY A 130 -9.67 7.26 10.99
CA GLY A 130 -8.97 6.66 12.12
C GLY A 130 -8.60 5.19 11.90
N GLU A 131 -8.74 4.69 10.67
CA GLU A 131 -8.34 3.33 10.31
C GLU A 131 -6.83 3.26 10.11
N ASN A 132 -6.18 2.26 10.70
CA ASN A 132 -4.80 1.96 10.37
C ASN A 132 -4.72 1.41 8.95
N VAL A 133 -3.76 1.88 8.18
CA VAL A 133 -3.60 1.51 6.77
C VAL A 133 -2.34 0.69 6.57
N LEU A 134 -2.46 -0.40 5.83
CA LEU A 134 -1.34 -1.20 5.36
C LEU A 134 -1.19 -1.06 3.84
N LEU A 135 0.02 -0.70 3.39
CA LEU A 135 0.44 -0.82 1.99
C LEU A 135 1.38 -2.01 1.88
N GLU A 136 1.11 -2.91 0.93
CA GLU A 136 2.02 -3.99 0.51
C GLU A 136 2.63 -3.57 -0.82
N ILE A 137 3.87 -3.07 -0.81
CA ILE A 137 4.54 -2.51 -1.97
C ILE A 137 6.04 -2.86 -2.00
N GLU A 138 6.66 -2.65 -3.16
CA GLU A 138 8.10 -2.86 -3.35
C GLU A 138 8.91 -1.70 -2.76
N ILE A 139 10.24 -1.89 -2.64
CA ILE A 139 11.16 -0.98 -1.95
C ILE A 139 11.12 0.44 -2.53
N ASP A 140 11.12 0.56 -3.86
CA ASP A 140 11.10 1.87 -4.51
C ASP A 140 9.76 2.60 -4.31
N GLY A 141 8.66 1.87 -4.22
CA GLY A 141 7.38 2.41 -3.79
C GLY A 141 7.42 2.91 -2.34
N ALA A 142 8.05 2.15 -1.43
CA ALA A 142 8.22 2.56 -0.03
C ALA A 142 9.01 3.88 0.09
N LYS A 143 10.05 4.07 -0.71
CA LYS A 143 10.81 5.34 -0.78
C LYS A 143 9.94 6.51 -1.24
N GLN A 144 9.11 6.31 -2.28
CA GLN A 144 8.17 7.32 -2.77
C GLN A 144 7.13 7.68 -1.69
N VAL A 145 6.53 6.68 -1.04
CA VAL A 145 5.58 6.92 0.07
C VAL A 145 6.24 7.72 1.19
N LYS A 146 7.47 7.37 1.60
CA LYS A 146 8.17 8.11 2.68
C LYS A 146 8.43 9.56 2.31
N ALA A 147 8.71 9.83 1.03
CA ALA A 147 8.90 11.20 0.53
C ALA A 147 7.59 12.01 0.55
N HIS A 148 6.45 11.41 0.18
CA HIS A 148 5.14 12.06 0.19
C HIS A 148 4.52 12.17 1.59
N LEU A 149 4.74 11.17 2.44
CA LEU A 149 4.18 11.03 3.78
C LEU A 149 5.29 10.64 4.77
N PRO A 150 6.11 11.61 5.25
CA PRO A 150 7.26 11.33 6.13
C PRO A 150 6.88 10.60 7.43
N GLN A 151 5.62 10.71 7.88
CA GLN A 151 5.09 10.04 9.07
C GLN A 151 4.75 8.55 8.82
N ALA A 152 4.79 8.05 7.57
CA ALA A 152 4.58 6.64 7.28
C ALA A 152 5.65 5.79 7.98
N ILE A 153 5.23 4.69 8.61
CA ILE A 153 6.10 3.72 9.27
C ILE A 153 6.49 2.67 8.23
N LEU A 154 7.76 2.64 7.87
CA LEU A 154 8.29 1.66 6.93
C LEU A 154 8.75 0.41 7.66
N VAL A 155 8.19 -0.73 7.29
CA VAL A 155 8.53 -2.05 7.85
C VAL A 155 9.10 -2.95 6.76
N PHE A 156 10.31 -3.43 6.98
CA PHE A 156 10.94 -4.42 6.12
C PHE A 156 10.73 -5.82 6.69
N LEU A 157 10.21 -6.70 5.88
CA LEU A 157 10.03 -8.09 6.23
C LEU A 157 11.23 -8.90 5.75
N GLU A 158 11.95 -9.53 6.67
CA GLU A 158 13.06 -10.43 6.38
C GLU A 158 12.63 -11.90 6.46
N PRO A 159 13.21 -12.79 5.65
CA PRO A 159 13.09 -14.23 5.86
C PRO A 159 13.89 -14.65 7.10
N PRO A 160 13.58 -15.79 7.73
CA PRO A 160 14.35 -16.33 8.84
C PRO A 160 15.79 -16.68 8.45
N SER A 161 15.99 -17.10 7.20
CA SER A 161 17.31 -17.30 6.60
C SER A 161 17.25 -17.17 5.08
N TRP A 162 18.44 -17.04 4.47
CA TRP A 162 18.58 -17.05 3.01
C TRP A 162 18.08 -18.38 2.41
N GLU A 163 18.42 -19.50 3.03
CA GLU A 163 18.04 -20.84 2.57
C GLU A 163 16.52 -21.01 2.53
N GLU A 164 15.81 -20.51 3.53
CA GLU A 164 14.33 -20.53 3.53
C GLU A 164 13.74 -19.66 2.43
N LEU A 165 14.31 -18.49 2.18
CA LEU A 165 13.85 -17.63 1.09
C LEU A 165 14.05 -18.32 -0.26
N VAL A 166 15.22 -18.92 -0.48
CA VAL A 166 15.53 -19.71 -1.68
C VAL A 166 14.50 -20.83 -1.85
N ALA A 167 14.26 -21.63 -0.80
CA ALA A 167 13.28 -22.71 -0.85
C ALA A 167 11.86 -22.24 -1.21
N ARG A 168 11.42 -21.10 -0.67
CA ARG A 168 10.13 -20.49 -0.98
C ARG A 168 10.04 -19.96 -2.42
N LEU A 169 11.14 -19.42 -2.95
CA LEU A 169 11.23 -18.96 -4.32
C LEU A 169 11.23 -20.12 -5.32
N GLU A 170 11.89 -21.23 -4.99
CA GLU A 170 11.98 -22.43 -5.82
C GLU A 170 10.68 -23.25 -5.79
N GLY A 171 9.99 -23.29 -4.68
CA GLY A 171 8.78 -24.14 -4.47
C GLY A 171 7.58 -23.79 -5.35
N ARG A 172 7.63 -22.69 -6.14
CA ARG A 172 6.58 -22.34 -7.11
C ARG A 172 6.65 -23.12 -8.43
N GLY A 173 7.73 -23.91 -8.67
CA GLY A 173 7.77 -25.01 -9.63
C GLY A 173 7.70 -24.68 -11.12
N THR A 174 7.62 -23.41 -11.53
CA THR A 174 7.35 -23.00 -12.92
C THR A 174 8.45 -22.17 -13.57
N ASP A 175 9.53 -21.87 -12.86
CA ASP A 175 10.59 -21.00 -13.37
C ASP A 175 11.68 -21.79 -14.07
N ASP A 176 12.11 -21.31 -15.24
CA ASP A 176 13.35 -21.76 -15.88
C ASP A 176 14.59 -21.29 -15.07
N PRO A 177 15.77 -21.88 -15.29
CA PRO A 177 16.98 -21.58 -14.53
C PRO A 177 17.39 -20.09 -14.56
N GLU A 178 17.17 -19.38 -15.69
CA GLU A 178 17.55 -17.97 -15.84
C GLU A 178 16.64 -17.05 -15.02
N ARG A 179 15.34 -17.28 -15.08
CA ARG A 179 14.36 -16.54 -14.26
C ARG A 179 14.59 -16.75 -12.78
N ARG A 180 14.93 -17.99 -12.39
CA ARG A 180 15.28 -18.32 -11.01
C ARG A 180 16.52 -17.55 -10.55
N ALA A 181 17.61 -17.58 -11.33
CA ALA A 181 18.83 -16.85 -11.01
C ALA A 181 18.56 -15.33 -10.85
N HIS A 182 17.81 -14.76 -11.77
CA HIS A 182 17.41 -13.35 -11.70
C HIS A 182 16.61 -13.03 -10.44
N ARG A 183 15.65 -13.89 -10.05
CA ARG A 183 14.85 -13.69 -8.82
C ARG A 183 15.69 -13.77 -7.55
N LEU A 184 16.67 -14.67 -7.50
CA LEU A 184 17.58 -14.78 -6.37
C LEU A 184 18.50 -13.57 -6.27
N GLN A 185 19.02 -13.08 -7.40
CA GLN A 185 19.80 -11.85 -7.43
C GLN A 185 18.98 -10.66 -6.94
N LEU A 186 17.77 -10.48 -7.47
CA LEU A 186 16.87 -9.42 -7.05
C LEU A 186 16.58 -9.48 -5.53
N ALA A 187 16.35 -10.69 -4.99
CA ALA A 187 16.12 -10.87 -3.57
C ALA A 187 17.32 -10.47 -2.70
N GLN A 188 18.55 -10.69 -3.18
CA GLN A 188 19.76 -10.20 -2.48
C GLN A 188 19.87 -8.68 -2.48
N GLU A 189 19.54 -8.05 -3.62
CA GLU A 189 19.52 -6.60 -3.74
C GLU A 189 18.43 -5.98 -2.84
N GLU A 190 17.25 -6.62 -2.78
CA GLU A 190 16.17 -6.22 -1.91
C GLU A 190 16.53 -6.32 -0.43
N LEU A 191 17.21 -7.40 0.00
CA LEU A 191 17.68 -7.56 1.38
C LEU A 191 18.67 -6.46 1.79
N ALA A 192 19.53 -6.02 0.88
CA ALA A 192 20.49 -4.95 1.16
C ALA A 192 19.81 -3.60 1.47
N ALA A 193 18.56 -3.41 1.07
CA ALA A 193 17.80 -2.19 1.30
C ALA A 193 17.13 -2.13 2.70
N ALA A 194 17.21 -3.18 3.52
CA ALA A 194 16.58 -3.25 4.83
C ALA A 194 16.94 -2.06 5.74
N SER A 195 18.16 -1.55 5.65
CA SER A 195 18.64 -0.41 6.46
C SER A 195 17.93 0.92 6.20
N PHE A 196 17.18 1.03 5.11
CA PHE A 196 16.37 2.22 4.79
C PHE A 196 15.07 2.27 5.62
N PHE A 197 14.61 1.15 6.14
CA PHE A 197 13.31 1.01 6.80
C PHE A 197 13.38 1.36 8.28
N ASP A 198 12.27 1.88 8.83
CA ASP A 198 12.19 2.25 10.26
C ASP A 198 12.23 1.01 11.17
N HIS A 199 11.70 -0.12 10.69
CA HIS A 199 11.67 -1.40 11.41
C HIS A 199 11.99 -2.56 10.47
N VAL A 200 12.71 -3.55 11.00
CA VAL A 200 12.97 -4.84 10.35
C VAL A 200 12.32 -5.94 11.19
N ILE A 201 11.48 -6.76 10.57
CA ILE A 201 10.77 -7.86 11.24
C ILE A 201 11.09 -9.16 10.51
N VAL A 202 11.56 -10.17 11.25
CA VAL A 202 11.83 -11.50 10.70
C VAL A 202 10.53 -12.30 10.63
N ASN A 203 10.19 -12.83 9.45
CA ASN A 203 9.00 -13.67 9.23
C ASN A 203 9.29 -15.15 9.49
N ASP A 204 9.50 -15.49 10.75
CA ASP A 204 9.63 -16.87 11.24
C ASP A 204 8.31 -17.47 11.73
N ALA A 205 7.36 -16.61 12.18
CA ALA A 205 6.00 -16.98 12.54
C ALA A 205 5.05 -15.85 12.15
N VAL A 206 4.10 -16.15 11.29
CA VAL A 206 3.17 -15.16 10.70
C VAL A 206 2.37 -14.44 11.78
N GLU A 207 1.89 -15.15 12.80
CA GLU A 207 1.11 -14.60 13.92
C GLU A 207 1.94 -13.59 14.73
N ARG A 208 3.24 -13.82 14.88
CA ARG A 208 4.14 -12.90 15.56
C ARG A 208 4.35 -11.62 14.77
N VAL A 209 4.52 -11.72 13.46
CA VAL A 209 4.62 -10.56 12.57
C VAL A 209 3.35 -9.72 12.61
N VAL A 210 2.17 -10.37 12.54
CA VAL A 210 0.87 -9.70 12.64
C VAL A 210 0.76 -8.94 13.96
N ALA A 211 1.11 -9.58 15.09
CA ALA A 211 1.07 -8.93 16.40
C ALA A 211 2.03 -7.72 16.49
N GLN A 212 3.22 -7.81 15.91
CA GLN A 212 4.17 -6.70 15.88
C GLN A 212 3.65 -5.52 15.03
N LEU A 213 3.05 -5.79 13.87
CA LEU A 213 2.46 -4.75 13.01
C LEU A 213 1.28 -4.05 13.72
N VAL A 214 0.42 -4.80 14.41
CA VAL A 214 -0.67 -4.23 15.21
C VAL A 214 -0.11 -3.36 16.34
N ALA A 215 0.94 -3.81 17.03
CA ALA A 215 1.59 -3.01 18.08
C ALA A 215 2.20 -1.70 17.56
N LEU A 216 2.78 -1.70 16.36
CA LEU A 216 3.30 -0.47 15.72
C LEU A 216 2.16 0.52 15.36
N ALA A 217 0.97 0.01 15.10
CA ALA A 217 -0.20 0.80 14.75
C ALA A 217 -1.03 1.29 15.96
N SER A 218 -0.72 0.84 17.16
CA SER A 218 -1.41 1.20 18.41
C SER A 218 -1.05 2.59 18.95
#